data_155e5325f4736f29d0e182847399ad63
#
_entry.id   155e5325f4736f29d0e182847399ad63
#
_cell.length_a   1.000
_cell.length_b   1.000
_cell.length_c   1.000
_cell.angle_alpha   90.00
_cell.angle_beta   90.00
_cell.angle_gamma   90.00
#
_symmetry.space_group_name_H-M   'P 1'
#
loop_
_entity.id
_entity.type
_entity.pdbx_description
1 polymer ?
#
loop_
_entity_poly.entity_id
_entity_poly.type
_entity_poly.pdbx_seq_one_letter_code
_entity_poly.pdbx_strand_id
1 'polypeptide(L)'
;MVLGIVLLIISFVLQATLGNSPHKNTSTIILHSHAVFAHAPRVDTTARHFMDDFLHKNWATMWPMLSPESQHLWQNENDFLHFEQAKFGSLQLISYKNSPSQIQHPWLDPDTTQIYPYATIIHVSIEATAPAGLLSSSSNLALNHGLFNNTLLAQTQYHGKWRVQVAGPADPEAPILVPASPPAIKLLVPIFMYHHVSNQPTTNPLDYSLTVTTTDFDAQLTWLQQKGYSSITQTELFDALYYGKALPRHPVILSFDDGYEDVYTNALPALLAHHYRGVFYIITGMIGRNYITWDQVRTLAQDGMQISSHTIHHVNIGEPPAWTTTQNELLQSKATLQAQIEQPVQYFCYPSGEPFHHDTVAEQQIVLADLFNDGYVSATLDPFSYFSAIQDAQTPYQLPRIRVSGGETLDSFAGILDFTLQAGAQKLVI
;
A
#
# COMPACT_ATOMS: atom_id res chain seq x y z
N MET A 1 -57.33 -1.11 12.22
CA MET A 1 -56.73 0.15 12.67
C MET A 1 -55.22 0.03 12.46
N VAL A 2 -54.81 0.49 11.30
CA VAL A 2 -53.41 0.35 10.82
C VAL A 2 -52.75 1.68 11.04
N LEU A 3 -51.69 1.67 11.89
CA LEU A 3 -50.85 2.86 12.12
C LEU A 3 -49.70 2.81 11.10
N GLY A 4 -49.75 3.74 10.13
CA GLY A 4 -48.65 3.96 9.22
C GLY A 4 -47.59 4.82 9.87
N ILE A 5 -46.36 4.36 9.84
CA ILE A 5 -45.18 5.15 10.21
C ILE A 5 -44.63 5.76 8.93
N VAL A 6 -44.80 7.07 8.81
CA VAL A 6 -44.14 7.89 7.78
C VAL A 6 -42.76 8.23 8.26
N LEU A 7 -41.73 7.69 7.61
CA LEU A 7 -40.36 8.11 7.84
C LEU A 7 -40.08 9.36 6.97
N LEU A 8 -39.93 10.48 7.65
CA LEU A 8 -39.44 11.73 7.06
C LEU A 8 -37.94 11.60 6.76
N ILE A 9 -37.58 11.66 5.49
CA ILE A 9 -36.20 11.80 5.07
C ILE A 9 -35.85 13.28 5.09
N ILE A 10 -35.01 13.66 6.05
CA ILE A 10 -34.43 15.01 6.11
C ILE A 10 -33.24 15.05 5.14
N SER A 11 -33.43 15.75 4.02
CA SER A 11 -32.33 16.10 3.11
C SER A 11 -31.52 17.23 3.72
N PHE A 12 -30.29 16.97 4.15
CA PHE A 12 -29.31 18.02 4.42
C PHE A 12 -28.61 18.41 3.12
N VAL A 13 -28.99 19.56 2.58
CA VAL A 13 -28.22 20.26 1.54
C VAL A 13 -27.17 21.11 2.25
N LEU A 14 -25.92 20.69 2.19
CA LEU A 14 -24.81 21.54 2.60
C LEU A 14 -24.41 22.40 1.39
N GLN A 15 -24.86 23.64 1.32
CA GLN A 15 -24.34 24.63 0.39
C GLN A 15 -23.06 25.24 0.96
N ALA A 16 -21.90 24.80 0.45
CA ALA A 16 -20.67 25.54 0.62
C ALA A 16 -20.55 26.58 -0.50
N THR A 17 -20.67 27.85 -0.16
CA THR A 17 -20.36 28.96 -1.07
C THR A 17 -18.86 29.11 -1.19
N LEU A 18 -18.30 28.73 -2.33
CA LEU A 18 -16.96 29.08 -2.74
C LEU A 18 -17.00 29.91 -4.04
N GLY A 19 -16.18 30.96 -4.02
CA GLY A 19 -16.10 31.99 -5.05
C GLY A 19 -15.65 31.45 -6.42
N ASN A 20 -16.04 32.19 -7.43
CA ASN A 20 -15.85 31.95 -8.85
C ASN A 20 -14.40 31.68 -9.28
N SER A 21 -14.18 30.52 -9.91
CA SER A 21 -13.20 30.31 -10.98
C SER A 21 -13.68 29.19 -11.91
N PRO A 22 -13.49 29.32 -13.24
CA PRO A 22 -14.20 28.48 -14.20
C PRO A 22 -13.36 27.26 -14.60
N HIS A 23 -13.57 26.16 -13.98
CA HIS A 23 -13.45 24.81 -14.53
C HIS A 23 -14.09 23.83 -13.53
N LYS A 24 -15.39 23.63 -13.73
CA LYS A 24 -16.13 22.65 -12.95
C LYS A 24 -16.09 21.30 -13.66
N ASN A 25 -15.28 20.39 -13.18
CA ASN A 25 -15.66 18.98 -13.19
C ASN A 25 -16.49 18.73 -11.92
N THR A 26 -17.78 18.87 -12.04
CA THR A 26 -18.72 18.45 -11.01
C THR A 26 -18.84 16.93 -11.11
N SER A 27 -18.13 16.21 -10.27
CA SER A 27 -18.45 14.82 -9.99
C SER A 27 -19.84 14.78 -9.38
N THR A 28 -20.81 14.38 -10.18
CA THR A 28 -22.20 14.18 -9.72
C THR A 28 -22.21 12.92 -8.87
N ILE A 29 -22.36 13.07 -7.57
CA ILE A 29 -22.62 11.92 -6.68
C ILE A 29 -23.98 11.38 -7.06
N ILE A 30 -24.02 10.30 -7.83
CA ILE A 30 -25.24 9.60 -8.17
C ILE A 30 -25.54 8.63 -7.02
N LEU A 31 -26.39 9.04 -6.10
CA LEU A 31 -26.96 8.15 -5.09
C LEU A 31 -27.91 7.19 -5.78
N HIS A 32 -27.48 5.99 -6.08
CA HIS A 32 -28.36 4.92 -6.51
C HIS A 32 -29.14 4.38 -5.31
N SER A 33 -30.38 4.84 -5.12
CA SER A 33 -31.27 4.25 -4.13
C SER A 33 -31.77 2.90 -4.66
N HIS A 34 -31.15 1.82 -4.25
CA HIS A 34 -31.65 0.48 -4.54
C HIS A 34 -32.63 0.06 -3.45
N ALA A 35 -33.84 -0.29 -3.84
CA ALA A 35 -34.80 -0.90 -2.93
C ALA A 35 -34.26 -2.25 -2.46
N VAL A 36 -34.18 -2.44 -1.16
CA VAL A 36 -33.84 -3.75 -0.58
C VAL A 36 -35.02 -4.68 -0.81
N PHE A 37 -34.90 -5.62 -1.74
CA PHE A 37 -35.91 -6.60 -2.01
C PHE A 37 -35.80 -7.77 -1.03
N ALA A 38 -36.90 -8.08 -0.37
CA ALA A 38 -36.99 -9.12 0.67
C ALA A 38 -36.68 -10.57 0.19
N HIS A 39 -36.44 -10.77 -1.10
CA HIS A 39 -36.27 -12.08 -1.73
C HIS A 39 -34.98 -12.19 -2.57
N ALA A 40 -33.98 -11.36 -2.33
CA ALA A 40 -32.67 -11.56 -2.98
C ALA A 40 -32.07 -12.90 -2.56
N PRO A 41 -31.41 -13.64 -3.47
CA PRO A 41 -30.62 -14.82 -3.09
C PRO A 41 -29.70 -14.47 -1.93
N ARG A 42 -29.43 -15.44 -1.05
CA ARG A 42 -28.53 -15.20 0.07
C ARG A 42 -27.20 -14.66 -0.48
N VAL A 43 -26.75 -13.56 0.07
CA VAL A 43 -25.48 -12.92 -0.29
C VAL A 43 -24.32 -13.92 -0.29
N ASP A 44 -24.27 -14.80 0.69
CA ASP A 44 -23.27 -15.88 0.79
C ASP A 44 -23.29 -16.87 -0.39
N THR A 45 -24.41 -16.98 -1.10
CA THR A 45 -24.51 -17.85 -2.28
C THR A 45 -23.77 -17.24 -3.47
N THR A 46 -23.91 -15.94 -3.70
CA THR A 46 -23.21 -15.24 -4.78
C THR A 46 -21.68 -15.26 -4.53
N ALA A 47 -21.25 -14.93 -3.32
CA ALA A 47 -19.85 -14.99 -2.95
C ALA A 47 -19.25 -16.39 -3.15
N ARG A 48 -19.99 -17.42 -2.77
CA ARG A 48 -19.53 -18.80 -2.93
C ARG A 48 -19.38 -19.17 -4.40
N HIS A 49 -20.38 -18.88 -5.22
CA HIS A 49 -20.29 -19.19 -6.66
C HIS A 49 -19.12 -18.44 -7.31
N PHE A 50 -18.92 -17.17 -6.96
CA PHE A 50 -17.80 -16.40 -7.47
C PHE A 50 -16.46 -17.03 -7.08
N MET A 51 -16.30 -17.43 -5.81
CA MET A 51 -15.08 -18.06 -5.33
C MET A 51 -14.90 -19.49 -5.86
N ASP A 52 -15.97 -20.24 -6.09
CA ASP A 52 -15.91 -21.55 -6.74
C ASP A 52 -15.41 -21.42 -8.19
N ASP A 53 -15.92 -20.43 -8.93
CA ASP A 53 -15.46 -20.13 -10.28
C ASP A 53 -14.00 -19.65 -10.29
N PHE A 54 -13.60 -18.82 -9.34
CA PHE A 54 -12.19 -18.40 -9.16
C PHE A 54 -11.28 -19.62 -8.92
N LEU A 55 -11.67 -20.51 -7.98
CA LEU A 55 -10.90 -21.71 -7.64
C LEU A 55 -10.69 -22.63 -8.87
N HIS A 56 -11.71 -22.73 -9.72
CA HIS A 56 -11.67 -23.56 -10.93
C HIS A 56 -11.17 -22.82 -12.16
N LYS A 57 -10.80 -21.55 -12.02
CA LYS A 57 -10.34 -20.66 -13.11
C LYS A 57 -11.38 -20.46 -14.22
N ASN A 58 -12.64 -20.48 -13.84
CA ASN A 58 -13.76 -20.21 -14.74
C ASN A 58 -13.99 -18.70 -14.89
N TRP A 59 -12.97 -17.99 -15.36
CA TRP A 59 -12.99 -16.53 -15.42
C TRP A 59 -14.18 -15.95 -16.19
N ALA A 60 -14.58 -16.61 -17.27
CA ALA A 60 -15.71 -16.19 -18.09
C ALA A 60 -17.05 -16.22 -17.33
N THR A 61 -17.24 -17.15 -16.40
CA THR A 61 -18.47 -17.21 -15.58
C THR A 61 -18.48 -16.19 -14.46
N MET A 62 -17.30 -15.69 -14.06
CA MET A 62 -17.17 -14.63 -13.07
C MET A 62 -17.57 -13.27 -13.64
N TRP A 63 -17.25 -12.97 -14.91
CA TRP A 63 -17.52 -11.69 -15.54
C TRP A 63 -18.98 -11.20 -15.37
N PRO A 64 -20.02 -12.00 -15.69
CA PRO A 64 -21.39 -11.56 -15.52
C PRO A 64 -21.85 -11.45 -14.06
N MET A 65 -21.03 -11.91 -13.10
CA MET A 65 -21.29 -11.75 -11.67
C MET A 65 -20.78 -10.43 -11.12
N LEU A 66 -19.88 -9.75 -11.84
CA LEU A 66 -19.38 -8.44 -11.47
C LEU A 66 -20.48 -7.38 -11.54
N SER A 67 -20.35 -6.33 -10.75
CA SER A 67 -21.18 -5.13 -10.92
C SER A 67 -20.84 -4.43 -12.23
N PRO A 68 -21.74 -3.63 -12.79
CA PRO A 68 -21.42 -2.82 -13.95
C PRO A 68 -20.22 -1.90 -13.72
N GLU A 69 -20.08 -1.35 -12.53
CA GLU A 69 -18.98 -0.49 -12.12
C GLU A 69 -17.66 -1.24 -12.16
N SER A 70 -17.63 -2.43 -11.58
CA SER A 70 -16.42 -3.29 -11.63
C SER A 70 -16.10 -3.71 -13.08
N GLN A 71 -17.10 -3.99 -13.91
CA GLN A 71 -16.86 -4.30 -15.33
C GLN A 71 -16.22 -3.13 -16.09
N HIS A 72 -16.53 -1.87 -15.72
CA HIS A 72 -15.92 -0.68 -16.33
C HIS A 72 -14.43 -0.48 -16.02
N LEU A 73 -13.89 -1.20 -15.05
CA LEU A 73 -12.44 -1.16 -14.74
C LEU A 73 -11.59 -1.84 -15.82
N TRP A 74 -12.21 -2.64 -16.68
CA TRP A 74 -11.59 -3.22 -17.88
C TRP A 74 -12.22 -2.64 -19.13
N GLN A 75 -11.48 -2.66 -20.25
CA GLN A 75 -12.02 -2.20 -21.53
C GLN A 75 -13.15 -3.12 -22.03
N ASN A 76 -13.06 -4.40 -21.72
CA ASN A 76 -14.01 -5.43 -22.09
C ASN A 76 -13.78 -6.73 -21.33
N GLU A 77 -14.66 -7.73 -21.52
CA GLU A 77 -14.54 -9.05 -20.90
C GLU A 77 -13.21 -9.75 -21.21
N ASN A 78 -12.68 -9.63 -22.44
CA ASN A 78 -11.43 -10.29 -22.79
C ASN A 78 -10.24 -9.73 -22.02
N ASP A 79 -10.23 -8.43 -21.72
CA ASP A 79 -9.17 -7.82 -20.90
C ASP A 79 -9.22 -8.36 -19.46
N PHE A 80 -10.42 -8.52 -18.90
CA PHE A 80 -10.60 -9.20 -17.62
C PHE A 80 -10.06 -10.63 -17.65
N LEU A 81 -10.46 -11.43 -18.66
CA LEU A 81 -9.99 -12.81 -18.80
C LEU A 81 -8.46 -12.90 -18.93
N HIS A 82 -7.85 -12.02 -19.71
CA HIS A 82 -6.39 -11.95 -19.87
C HIS A 82 -5.71 -11.56 -18.55
N PHE A 83 -6.27 -10.62 -17.82
CA PHE A 83 -5.74 -10.19 -16.53
C PHE A 83 -5.77 -11.34 -15.51
N GLU A 84 -6.92 -12.01 -15.32
CA GLU A 84 -7.07 -13.14 -14.41
C GLU A 84 -6.14 -14.30 -14.79
N GLN A 85 -6.06 -14.62 -16.08
CA GLN A 85 -5.18 -15.65 -16.57
C GLN A 85 -3.69 -15.32 -16.37
N ALA A 86 -3.30 -14.06 -16.58
CA ALA A 86 -1.92 -13.63 -16.38
C ALA A 86 -1.53 -13.65 -14.89
N LYS A 87 -2.46 -13.23 -14.01
CA LYS A 87 -2.20 -13.10 -12.58
C LYS A 87 -2.29 -14.45 -11.85
N PHE A 88 -3.30 -15.24 -12.14
CA PHE A 88 -3.62 -16.46 -11.38
C PHE A 88 -3.50 -17.75 -12.20
N GLY A 89 -3.36 -17.67 -13.52
CA GLY A 89 -3.40 -18.83 -14.41
C GLY A 89 -2.32 -19.87 -14.13
N SER A 90 -1.14 -19.47 -13.70
CA SER A 90 -0.03 -20.35 -13.35
C SER A 90 -0.11 -20.94 -11.94
N LEU A 91 -0.98 -20.41 -11.08
CA LEU A 91 -1.13 -20.89 -9.70
C LEU A 91 -1.97 -22.16 -9.65
N GLN A 92 -1.63 -23.06 -8.75
CA GLN A 92 -2.53 -24.15 -8.35
C GLN A 92 -3.35 -23.67 -7.16
N LEU A 93 -4.59 -23.26 -7.42
CA LEU A 93 -5.54 -22.86 -6.39
C LEU A 93 -6.06 -24.15 -5.70
N ILE A 94 -6.03 -24.21 -4.37
CA ILE A 94 -6.33 -25.42 -3.59
C ILE A 94 -7.67 -25.28 -2.90
N SER A 95 -7.86 -24.21 -2.14
CA SER A 95 -9.06 -23.98 -1.35
C SER A 95 -9.26 -22.52 -1.02
N TYR A 96 -10.45 -22.16 -0.58
CA TYR A 96 -10.74 -20.86 -0.01
C TYR A 96 -11.61 -20.98 1.24
N LYS A 97 -11.58 -19.92 2.07
CA LYS A 97 -12.47 -19.75 3.23
C LYS A 97 -13.06 -18.35 3.22
N ASN A 98 -14.35 -18.27 3.39
CA ASN A 98 -15.07 -17.01 3.54
C ASN A 98 -15.37 -16.78 5.03
N SER A 99 -15.15 -15.55 5.50
CA SER A 99 -15.70 -15.10 6.77
C SER A 99 -17.24 -15.02 6.69
N PRO A 100 -17.94 -14.94 7.82
CA PRO A 100 -19.32 -14.50 7.81
C PRO A 100 -19.45 -13.12 7.15
N SER A 101 -20.51 -12.94 6.35
CA SER A 101 -20.79 -11.65 5.70
C SER A 101 -21.09 -10.57 6.74
N GLN A 102 -20.55 -9.38 6.53
CA GLN A 102 -20.81 -8.19 7.35
C GLN A 102 -21.47 -7.13 6.47
N ILE A 103 -22.49 -6.47 7.01
CA ILE A 103 -23.12 -5.35 6.31
C ILE A 103 -22.40 -4.08 6.70
N GLN A 104 -21.94 -3.33 5.69
CA GLN A 104 -21.42 -1.98 5.85
C GLN A 104 -22.33 -0.98 5.17
N HIS A 105 -22.58 0.15 5.83
CA HIS A 105 -23.36 1.24 5.26
C HIS A 105 -22.99 2.58 5.92
N PRO A 106 -22.73 3.64 5.17
CA PRO A 106 -22.42 3.56 3.73
C PRO A 106 -21.04 2.92 3.49
N TRP A 107 -20.86 2.30 2.35
CA TRP A 107 -19.56 1.79 1.93
C TRP A 107 -19.06 2.59 0.73
N LEU A 108 -17.82 3.07 0.84
CA LEU A 108 -17.10 3.72 -0.25
C LEU A 108 -16.29 2.66 -0.98
N ASP A 109 -16.58 2.46 -2.26
CA ASP A 109 -15.78 1.61 -3.13
C ASP A 109 -14.45 2.33 -3.43
N PRO A 110 -13.31 1.77 -3.03
CA PRO A 110 -12.02 2.43 -3.21
C PRO A 110 -11.62 2.57 -4.68
N ASP A 111 -12.10 1.69 -5.57
CA ASP A 111 -11.72 1.69 -6.97
C ASP A 111 -12.52 2.68 -7.81
N THR A 112 -13.81 2.75 -7.56
CA THR A 112 -14.72 3.59 -8.33
C THR A 112 -15.03 4.91 -7.65
N THR A 113 -14.59 5.10 -6.39
CA THR A 113 -14.96 6.23 -5.52
C THR A 113 -16.48 6.41 -5.35
N GLN A 114 -17.24 5.37 -5.63
CA GLN A 114 -18.68 5.37 -5.52
C GLN A 114 -19.14 4.99 -4.12
N ILE A 115 -20.11 5.72 -3.59
CA ILE A 115 -20.70 5.42 -2.28
C ILE A 115 -21.93 4.56 -2.47
N TYR A 116 -21.89 3.36 -1.91
CA TYR A 116 -23.03 2.45 -1.84
C TYR A 116 -23.75 2.59 -0.50
N PRO A 117 -25.08 2.75 -0.49
CA PRO A 117 -25.84 2.82 0.77
C PRO A 117 -25.68 1.57 1.62
N TYR A 118 -25.52 0.41 0.97
CA TYR A 118 -25.31 -0.88 1.60
C TYR A 118 -24.36 -1.72 0.76
N ALA A 119 -23.33 -2.27 1.40
CA ALA A 119 -22.51 -3.32 0.84
C ALA A 119 -22.41 -4.48 1.84
N THR A 120 -22.25 -5.69 1.35
CA THR A 120 -21.91 -6.84 2.18
C THR A 120 -20.47 -7.19 1.93
N ILE A 121 -19.68 -7.19 2.97
CA ILE A 121 -18.26 -7.47 2.94
C ILE A 121 -18.02 -8.89 3.48
N ILE A 122 -17.21 -9.64 2.76
CA ILE A 122 -16.75 -10.98 3.12
C ILE A 122 -15.23 -11.00 2.98
N HIS A 123 -14.54 -11.35 4.05
CA HIS A 123 -13.11 -11.60 3.97
C HIS A 123 -12.87 -13.00 3.42
N VAL A 124 -12.01 -13.09 2.42
CA VAL A 124 -11.67 -14.34 1.76
C VAL A 124 -10.21 -14.67 2.01
N SER A 125 -9.96 -15.90 2.45
CA SER A 125 -8.61 -16.47 2.54
C SER A 125 -8.49 -17.57 1.49
N ILE A 126 -7.45 -17.54 0.68
CA ILE A 126 -7.20 -18.49 -0.41
C ILE A 126 -5.91 -19.25 -0.14
N GLU A 127 -5.95 -20.55 -0.33
CA GLU A 127 -4.79 -21.42 -0.32
C GLU A 127 -4.42 -21.82 -1.75
N ALA A 128 -3.15 -21.60 -2.11
CA ALA A 128 -2.66 -21.92 -3.44
C ALA A 128 -1.19 -22.34 -3.41
N THR A 129 -0.72 -22.97 -4.47
CA THR A 129 0.71 -23.23 -4.70
C THR A 129 1.16 -22.56 -5.99
N ALA A 130 2.40 -22.06 -6.00
CA ALA A 130 3.04 -21.56 -7.21
C ALA A 130 3.83 -22.68 -7.90
N PRO A 131 3.93 -22.69 -9.25
CA PRO A 131 4.74 -23.66 -9.96
C PRO A 131 6.21 -23.54 -9.59
N ALA A 132 6.91 -24.68 -9.56
CA ALA A 132 8.36 -24.74 -9.36
C ALA A 132 9.07 -23.90 -10.43
N GLY A 133 9.87 -22.92 -10.00
CA GLY A 133 10.60 -22.04 -10.90
C GLY A 133 10.15 -20.57 -10.89
N LEU A 134 9.00 -20.22 -10.32
CA LEU A 134 8.64 -18.82 -10.05
C LEU A 134 9.46 -18.23 -8.90
N LEU A 135 9.97 -19.09 -8.02
CA LEU A 135 10.88 -18.76 -6.93
C LEU A 135 11.93 -19.87 -6.91
N SER A 136 13.21 -19.53 -6.94
CA SER A 136 14.37 -20.43 -7.03
C SER A 136 14.16 -21.88 -6.56
N SER A 137 14.32 -22.76 -7.45
CA SER A 137 14.83 -24.15 -7.50
C SER A 137 14.52 -25.16 -6.41
N SER A 138 13.75 -24.98 -5.36
CA SER A 138 13.61 -26.04 -4.36
C SER A 138 12.31 -26.19 -3.61
N SER A 139 11.24 -25.48 -3.91
CA SER A 139 10.00 -25.75 -3.19
C SER A 139 8.74 -25.32 -3.94
N ASN A 140 7.78 -26.21 -3.98
CA ASN A 140 6.38 -25.83 -4.13
C ASN A 140 6.07 -24.80 -3.05
N LEU A 141 5.99 -23.52 -3.43
CA LEU A 141 5.59 -22.48 -2.48
C LEU A 141 4.12 -22.70 -2.17
N ALA A 142 3.87 -23.27 -1.01
CA ALA A 142 2.55 -23.29 -0.46
C ALA A 142 2.21 -21.84 -0.08
N LEU A 143 1.26 -21.27 -0.77
CA LEU A 143 0.64 -20.01 -0.45
C LEU A 143 -0.46 -20.31 0.55
N ASN A 144 -0.46 -19.61 1.67
CA ASN A 144 -1.50 -19.84 2.66
C ASN A 144 -2.37 -18.58 2.83
N HIS A 145 -3.21 -18.65 3.82
CA HIS A 145 -4.21 -17.66 4.16
C HIS A 145 -3.76 -16.19 4.08
N GLY A 146 -2.50 -15.91 4.27
CA GLY A 146 -2.00 -14.55 4.32
C GLY A 146 -1.92 -13.83 3.00
N LEU A 147 -1.89 -14.52 1.92
CA LEU A 147 -1.71 -13.92 0.62
C LEU A 147 -2.89 -13.16 0.12
N PHE A 148 -4.05 -13.65 0.51
CA PHE A 148 -5.34 -13.12 0.13
C PHE A 148 -6.21 -12.85 1.36
N ASN A 149 -5.60 -12.68 2.52
CA ASN A 149 -6.33 -12.55 3.77
C ASN A 149 -7.26 -11.34 3.81
N ASN A 150 -6.88 -10.28 3.13
CA ASN A 150 -7.67 -9.05 3.08
C ASN A 150 -8.36 -8.87 1.75
N THR A 151 -8.53 -9.93 1.00
CA THR A 151 -9.39 -9.86 -0.16
C THR A 151 -10.81 -9.59 0.32
N LEU A 152 -11.24 -8.38 0.14
CA LEU A 152 -12.61 -7.97 0.41
C LEU A 152 -13.45 -8.34 -0.80
N LEU A 153 -14.34 -9.29 -0.62
CA LEU A 153 -15.39 -9.53 -1.59
C LEU A 153 -16.58 -8.67 -1.20
N ALA A 154 -16.63 -7.45 -1.73
CA ALA A 154 -17.77 -6.58 -1.56
C ALA A 154 -18.89 -6.99 -2.52
N GLN A 155 -20.11 -6.96 -2.05
CA GLN A 155 -21.28 -7.27 -2.84
C GLN A 155 -22.32 -6.19 -2.68
N THR A 156 -22.83 -5.68 -3.79
CA THR A 156 -23.90 -4.71 -3.84
C THR A 156 -25.11 -5.29 -4.55
N GLN A 157 -26.29 -4.75 -4.27
CA GLN A 157 -27.49 -5.16 -4.97
C GLN A 157 -27.70 -4.33 -6.23
N TYR A 158 -27.82 -5.01 -7.37
CA TYR A 158 -28.12 -4.40 -8.65
C TYR A 158 -29.32 -5.11 -9.30
N HIS A 159 -30.41 -4.38 -9.52
CA HIS A 159 -31.67 -4.92 -10.03
C HIS A 159 -32.16 -6.19 -9.29
N GLY A 160 -32.06 -6.20 -7.94
CA GLY A 160 -32.50 -7.31 -7.10
C GLY A 160 -31.57 -8.52 -7.10
N LYS A 161 -30.37 -8.43 -7.70
CA LYS A 161 -29.34 -9.47 -7.66
C LYS A 161 -28.11 -8.94 -6.95
N TRP A 162 -27.47 -9.78 -6.18
CA TRP A 162 -26.15 -9.49 -5.63
C TRP A 162 -25.12 -9.52 -6.77
N ARG A 163 -24.28 -8.50 -6.80
CA ARG A 163 -23.16 -8.37 -7.74
C ARG A 163 -21.88 -8.17 -6.94
N VAL A 164 -20.81 -8.73 -7.43
CA VAL A 164 -19.49 -8.64 -6.82
C VAL A 164 -18.80 -7.37 -7.29
N GLN A 165 -18.31 -6.59 -6.35
CA GLN A 165 -17.34 -5.54 -6.60
C GLN A 165 -15.96 -6.17 -6.52
N VAL A 166 -15.24 -6.14 -7.60
CA VAL A 166 -13.85 -6.55 -7.62
C VAL A 166 -13.00 -5.39 -8.07
N ALA A 167 -11.87 -5.51 -7.68
CA ALA A 167 -10.70 -4.78 -7.98
C ALA A 167 -10.31 -4.87 -9.46
N GLY A 168 -10.08 -3.72 -10.08
CA GLY A 168 -9.56 -3.62 -11.44
C GLY A 168 -8.05 -3.85 -11.54
N PRO A 169 -7.45 -3.69 -12.72
CA PRO A 169 -6.02 -3.84 -12.92
C PRO A 169 -5.16 -2.91 -12.05
N ALA A 170 -5.72 -1.77 -11.65
CA ALA A 170 -5.08 -0.78 -10.77
C ALA A 170 -5.59 -0.85 -9.32
N ASP A 171 -6.26 -1.93 -8.95
CA ASP A 171 -6.96 -2.04 -7.68
C ASP A 171 -6.02 -2.12 -6.49
N PRO A 172 -6.20 -1.21 -5.53
CA PRO A 172 -5.48 -1.23 -4.27
C PRO A 172 -5.76 -2.47 -3.40
N GLU A 173 -6.94 -3.06 -3.52
CA GLU A 173 -7.36 -4.27 -2.79
C GLU A 173 -7.01 -5.58 -3.53
N ALA A 174 -6.35 -5.49 -4.70
CA ALA A 174 -5.95 -6.68 -5.44
C ALA A 174 -5.06 -7.57 -4.57
N PRO A 175 -5.41 -8.86 -4.40
CA PRO A 175 -4.65 -9.72 -3.54
C PRO A 175 -3.21 -9.89 -4.01
N ILE A 176 -2.28 -9.73 -3.09
CA ILE A 176 -0.87 -9.96 -3.32
C ILE A 176 -0.50 -11.32 -2.79
N LEU A 177 0.20 -12.07 -3.62
CA LEU A 177 0.70 -13.38 -3.22
C LEU A 177 1.93 -13.23 -2.34
N VAL A 178 1.78 -13.48 -1.04
CA VAL A 178 2.89 -13.61 -0.11
C VAL A 178 3.02 -15.08 0.25
N PRO A 179 4.15 -15.72 0.05
CA PRO A 179 4.33 -17.13 0.39
C PRO A 179 4.13 -17.39 1.89
N ALA A 180 3.49 -18.48 2.22
CA ALA A 180 3.35 -18.93 3.60
C ALA A 180 4.69 -19.16 4.28
N SER A 181 5.62 -19.69 3.50
CA SER A 181 7.03 -19.81 3.88
C SER A 181 7.82 -18.92 2.95
N PRO A 182 8.20 -17.71 3.37
CA PRO A 182 8.98 -16.82 2.56
C PRO A 182 10.26 -17.51 2.07
N PRO A 183 10.71 -17.24 0.83
CA PRO A 183 11.95 -17.82 0.34
C PRO A 183 13.12 -17.36 1.21
N ALA A 184 14.11 -18.20 1.38
CA ALA A 184 15.36 -17.85 2.08
C ALA A 184 16.25 -16.98 1.19
N ILE A 185 15.67 -15.91 0.62
CA ILE A 185 16.34 -14.97 -0.27
C ILE A 185 16.71 -13.72 0.52
N LYS A 186 17.97 -13.34 0.39
CA LYS A 186 18.49 -12.07 0.93
C LYS A 186 19.14 -11.30 -0.20
N LEU A 187 18.79 -10.03 -0.31
CA LEU A 187 19.34 -9.12 -1.31
C LEU A 187 20.09 -7.98 -0.62
N LEU A 188 21.17 -7.55 -1.24
CA LEU A 188 21.94 -6.40 -0.77
C LEU A 188 21.43 -5.15 -1.49
N VAL A 189 20.49 -4.46 -0.87
CA VAL A 189 19.83 -3.26 -1.41
C VAL A 189 19.78 -2.19 -0.31
N PRO A 190 20.57 -1.11 -0.41
CA PRO A 190 20.48 -0.02 0.53
C PRO A 190 19.16 0.73 0.35
N ILE A 191 18.50 1.04 1.47
CA ILE A 191 17.32 1.90 1.55
C ILE A 191 17.71 3.12 2.37
N PHE A 192 17.86 4.27 1.72
CA PHE A 192 18.15 5.52 2.42
C PHE A 192 16.89 6.11 3.02
N MET A 193 16.99 6.63 4.24
CA MET A 193 15.93 7.28 4.98
C MET A 193 16.20 8.77 5.08
N TYR A 194 15.41 9.56 4.39
CA TYR A 194 15.38 11.03 4.44
C TYR A 194 14.09 11.49 5.13
N HIS A 195 14.10 12.73 5.65
CA HIS A 195 12.90 13.41 6.16
C HIS A 195 12.75 14.76 5.47
N HIS A 196 13.59 15.73 5.79
CA HIS A 196 13.60 17.05 5.16
C HIS A 196 14.70 17.20 4.12
N VAL A 197 14.39 17.89 3.01
CA VAL A 197 15.37 18.41 2.05
C VAL A 197 15.19 19.92 1.98
N SER A 198 15.94 20.65 2.80
CA SER A 198 15.69 22.09 2.98
C SER A 198 16.94 22.87 3.35
N ASN A 199 17.01 24.12 2.86
CA ASN A 199 18.02 25.08 3.28
C ASN A 199 17.52 26.01 4.40
N GLN A 200 16.33 25.77 4.94
CA GLN A 200 15.80 26.60 6.03
C GLN A 200 16.59 26.33 7.31
N PRO A 201 17.10 27.38 7.95
CA PRO A 201 17.84 27.21 9.18
C PRO A 201 16.92 26.74 10.31
N THR A 202 17.39 25.78 11.10
CA THR A 202 16.71 25.36 12.33
C THR A 202 17.69 25.38 13.50
N THR A 203 17.18 25.75 14.67
CA THR A 203 17.91 25.67 15.94
C THR A 203 17.48 24.46 16.78
N ASN A 204 16.47 23.72 16.34
CA ASN A 204 16.05 22.48 16.97
C ASN A 204 17.03 21.37 16.56
N PRO A 205 17.72 20.72 17.51
CA PRO A 205 18.70 19.67 17.20
C PRO A 205 18.09 18.47 16.46
N LEU A 206 16.83 18.11 16.74
CA LEU A 206 16.14 17.03 16.06
C LEU A 206 15.90 17.42 14.59
N ASP A 207 15.26 18.56 14.35
CA ASP A 207 14.99 19.02 12.98
C ASP A 207 16.28 19.16 12.18
N TYR A 208 17.38 19.66 12.82
CA TYR A 208 18.69 19.72 12.18
C TYR A 208 19.17 18.33 11.76
N SER A 209 19.04 17.33 12.65
CA SER A 209 19.47 15.96 12.35
C SER A 209 18.63 15.28 11.26
N LEU A 210 17.40 15.76 11.02
CA LEU A 210 16.48 15.26 10.02
C LEU A 210 16.56 16.00 8.68
N THR A 211 17.32 17.13 8.62
CA THR A 211 17.35 18.02 7.47
C THR A 211 18.62 17.90 6.67
N VAL A 212 18.54 17.41 5.45
CA VAL A 212 19.63 17.46 4.47
C VAL A 212 19.47 18.73 3.63
N THR A 213 20.56 19.46 3.37
CA THR A 213 20.46 20.66 2.52
C THR A 213 20.19 20.25 1.07
N THR A 214 19.55 21.16 0.29
CA THR A 214 19.31 20.89 -1.15
C THR A 214 20.61 20.67 -1.91
N THR A 215 21.70 21.34 -1.50
CA THR A 215 23.03 21.18 -2.09
C THR A 215 23.61 19.80 -1.78
N ASP A 216 23.53 19.35 -0.53
CA ASP A 216 24.06 18.04 -0.12
C ASP A 216 23.22 16.92 -0.77
N PHE A 217 21.90 17.09 -0.82
CA PHE A 217 21.03 16.13 -1.49
C PHE A 217 21.37 15.96 -2.98
N ASP A 218 21.53 17.07 -3.71
CA ASP A 218 21.93 17.03 -5.13
C ASP A 218 23.32 16.42 -5.32
N ALA A 219 24.26 16.72 -4.41
CA ALA A 219 25.60 16.11 -4.43
C ALA A 219 25.53 14.57 -4.17
N GLN A 220 24.68 14.12 -3.26
CA GLN A 220 24.45 12.69 -2.99
C GLN A 220 23.85 11.99 -4.22
N LEU A 221 22.83 12.58 -4.87
CA LEU A 221 22.23 12.04 -6.09
C LEU A 221 23.25 11.99 -7.24
N THR A 222 24.02 13.05 -7.43
CA THR A 222 25.11 13.10 -8.42
C THR A 222 26.13 11.99 -8.18
N TRP A 223 26.55 11.80 -6.95
CA TRP A 223 27.51 10.76 -6.57
C TRP A 223 26.94 9.35 -6.84
N LEU A 224 25.70 9.09 -6.43
CA LEU A 224 25.03 7.82 -6.72
C LEU A 224 24.97 7.54 -8.22
N GLN A 225 24.62 8.55 -9.03
CA GLN A 225 24.58 8.43 -10.47
C GLN A 225 25.97 8.12 -11.08
N GLN A 226 27.01 8.81 -10.64
CA GLN A 226 28.40 8.57 -11.06
C GLN A 226 28.89 7.16 -10.69
N LYS A 227 28.40 6.59 -9.59
CA LYS A 227 28.68 5.23 -9.16
C LYS A 227 27.80 4.16 -9.84
N GLY A 228 26.89 4.57 -10.70
CA GLY A 228 26.01 3.69 -11.47
C GLY A 228 24.87 3.09 -10.66
N TYR A 229 24.47 3.73 -9.57
CA TYR A 229 23.25 3.34 -8.83
C TYR A 229 22.02 3.68 -9.62
N SER A 230 21.00 2.82 -9.51
CA SER A 230 19.67 3.02 -10.09
C SER A 230 18.62 2.93 -8.99
N SER A 231 17.74 3.91 -8.92
CA SER A 231 16.65 3.85 -7.94
C SER A 231 15.64 2.77 -8.35
N ILE A 232 15.20 2.05 -7.34
CA ILE A 232 14.08 1.11 -7.42
C ILE A 232 13.02 1.49 -6.39
N THR A 233 11.81 1.01 -6.59
CA THR A 233 10.72 1.12 -5.62
C THR A 233 10.73 -0.06 -4.65
N GLN A 234 9.97 0.06 -3.56
CA GLN A 234 9.79 -1.05 -2.62
C GLN A 234 9.02 -2.21 -3.27
N THR A 235 8.15 -1.91 -4.25
CA THR A 235 7.48 -2.93 -5.08
C THR A 235 8.49 -3.75 -5.89
N GLU A 236 9.46 -3.10 -6.53
CA GLU A 236 10.49 -3.80 -7.29
C GLU A 236 11.41 -4.64 -6.39
N LEU A 237 11.70 -4.14 -5.18
CA LEU A 237 12.43 -4.93 -4.17
C LEU A 237 11.62 -6.16 -3.73
N PHE A 238 10.33 -5.98 -3.44
CA PHE A 238 9.44 -7.08 -3.09
C PHE A 238 9.37 -8.13 -4.20
N ASP A 239 9.18 -7.69 -5.43
CA ASP A 239 9.16 -8.56 -6.61
C ASP A 239 10.46 -9.36 -6.78
N ALA A 240 11.59 -8.74 -6.49
CA ALA A 240 12.89 -9.43 -6.54
C ALA A 240 13.04 -10.46 -5.41
N LEU A 241 12.62 -10.11 -4.19
CA LEU A 241 12.69 -11.00 -3.03
C LEU A 241 11.75 -12.21 -3.14
N TYR A 242 10.55 -12.01 -3.68
CA TYR A 242 9.49 -13.02 -3.64
C TYR A 242 9.26 -13.72 -4.98
N TYR A 243 9.50 -13.03 -6.09
CA TYR A 243 9.24 -13.55 -7.45
C TYR A 243 10.49 -13.69 -8.31
N GLY A 244 11.67 -13.37 -7.74
CA GLY A 244 12.93 -13.50 -8.45
C GLY A 244 13.10 -12.54 -9.64
N LYS A 245 12.36 -11.42 -9.66
CA LYS A 245 12.56 -10.41 -10.70
C LYS A 245 13.95 -9.80 -10.58
N ALA A 246 14.61 -9.62 -11.74
CA ALA A 246 15.95 -9.06 -11.79
C ALA A 246 15.93 -7.57 -11.39
N LEU A 247 16.86 -7.18 -10.52
CA LEU A 247 17.14 -5.79 -10.19
C LEU A 247 18.26 -5.22 -11.07
N PRO A 248 18.37 -3.88 -11.20
CA PRO A 248 19.54 -3.26 -11.80
C PRO A 248 20.81 -3.62 -11.01
N ARG A 249 21.98 -3.40 -11.62
CA ARG A 249 23.25 -3.85 -11.05
C ARG A 249 23.56 -3.27 -9.65
N HIS A 250 23.27 -1.99 -9.46
CA HIS A 250 23.45 -1.29 -8.19
C HIS A 250 22.11 -0.66 -7.79
N PRO A 251 21.18 -1.45 -7.20
CA PRO A 251 19.88 -0.94 -6.82
C PRO A 251 19.98 -0.12 -5.54
N VAL A 252 19.17 0.93 -5.45
CA VAL A 252 19.02 1.76 -4.25
C VAL A 252 17.57 2.20 -4.10
N ILE A 253 17.07 2.30 -2.87
CA ILE A 253 15.79 2.95 -2.58
C ILE A 253 16.08 4.27 -1.86
N LEU A 254 15.47 5.35 -2.35
CA LEU A 254 15.48 6.67 -1.73
C LEU A 254 14.12 6.87 -1.08
N SER A 255 14.04 6.79 0.25
CA SER A 255 12.79 6.89 0.97
C SER A 255 12.71 8.19 1.77
N PHE A 256 11.49 8.76 1.86
CA PHE A 256 11.20 10.03 2.51
C PHE A 256 10.04 9.84 3.48
N ASP A 257 10.30 10.11 4.76
CA ASP A 257 9.31 9.91 5.81
C ASP A 257 8.48 11.19 6.05
N ASP A 258 7.36 11.05 6.73
CA ASP A 258 6.43 12.07 7.22
C ASP A 258 5.61 12.81 6.15
N GLY A 259 6.14 13.01 4.96
CA GLY A 259 5.46 13.79 3.91
C GLY A 259 5.54 15.29 4.15
N TYR A 260 6.68 15.83 4.55
CA TYR A 260 6.91 17.27 4.65
C TYR A 260 6.80 17.96 3.28
N GLU A 261 6.37 19.23 3.27
CA GLU A 261 6.19 19.98 2.02
C GLU A 261 7.50 20.14 1.22
N ASP A 262 8.63 20.21 1.91
CA ASP A 262 9.94 20.38 1.27
C ASP A 262 10.40 19.15 0.48
N VAL A 263 9.89 17.95 0.76
CA VAL A 263 10.19 16.79 -0.09
C VAL A 263 9.51 16.90 -1.46
N TYR A 264 8.36 17.57 -1.55
CA TYR A 264 7.72 17.87 -2.82
C TYR A 264 8.41 19.05 -3.53
N THR A 265 8.69 20.14 -2.82
CA THR A 265 9.20 21.37 -3.43
C THR A 265 10.68 21.29 -3.79
N ASN A 266 11.47 20.50 -3.08
CA ASN A 266 12.91 20.42 -3.24
C ASN A 266 13.40 19.03 -3.66
N ALA A 267 12.95 17.94 -2.98
CA ALA A 267 13.44 16.60 -3.31
C ALA A 267 12.91 16.09 -4.65
N LEU A 268 11.61 16.23 -4.93
CA LEU A 268 11.02 15.78 -6.19
C LEU A 268 11.71 16.36 -7.43
N PRO A 269 11.91 17.68 -7.57
CA PRO A 269 12.61 18.25 -8.73
C PRO A 269 14.04 17.68 -8.91
N ALA A 270 14.77 17.48 -7.79
CA ALA A 270 16.11 16.92 -7.85
C ALA A 270 16.08 15.45 -8.28
N LEU A 271 15.16 14.63 -7.73
CA LEU A 271 14.97 13.24 -8.16
C LEU A 271 14.69 13.15 -9.66
N LEU A 272 13.77 13.95 -10.16
CA LEU A 272 13.41 13.98 -11.59
C LEU A 272 14.60 14.41 -12.47
N ALA A 273 15.37 15.42 -12.05
CA ALA A 273 16.56 15.89 -12.77
C ALA A 273 17.64 14.80 -12.89
N HIS A 274 17.78 13.95 -11.87
CA HIS A 274 18.71 12.82 -11.86
C HIS A 274 18.11 11.51 -12.36
N HIS A 275 16.86 11.52 -12.84
CA HIS A 275 16.11 10.33 -13.29
C HIS A 275 15.96 9.25 -12.19
N TYR A 276 15.84 9.69 -10.94
CA TYR A 276 15.59 8.82 -9.80
C TYR A 276 14.12 8.83 -9.40
N ARG A 277 13.67 7.72 -8.83
CA ARG A 277 12.36 7.57 -8.16
C ARG A 277 12.57 7.51 -6.66
N GLY A 278 11.58 7.99 -5.91
CA GLY A 278 11.54 7.93 -4.46
C GLY A 278 10.36 7.11 -3.95
N VAL A 279 10.44 6.71 -2.68
CA VAL A 279 9.34 6.12 -1.90
C VAL A 279 8.97 7.11 -0.81
N PHE A 280 7.72 7.55 -0.78
CA PHE A 280 7.23 8.58 0.14
C PHE A 280 6.24 7.96 1.12
N TYR A 281 6.60 7.96 2.41
CA TYR A 281 5.74 7.49 3.51
C TYR A 281 4.98 8.66 4.09
N ILE A 282 3.66 8.67 3.90
CA ILE A 282 2.80 9.83 4.16
C ILE A 282 1.98 9.63 5.43
N ILE A 283 2.04 10.62 6.32
CA ILE A 283 1.16 10.74 7.49
C ILE A 283 -0.16 11.37 7.02
N THR A 284 -1.21 10.58 6.91
CA THR A 284 -2.46 11.04 6.26
C THR A 284 -3.25 12.07 7.06
N GLY A 285 -3.05 12.15 8.36
CA GLY A 285 -3.67 13.15 9.24
C GLY A 285 -2.95 14.49 9.31
N MET A 286 -1.77 14.60 8.67
CA MET A 286 -0.95 15.82 8.71
C MET A 286 -0.87 16.55 7.36
N ILE A 287 -1.82 16.34 6.49
CA ILE A 287 -1.86 16.96 5.16
C ILE A 287 -2.04 18.48 5.24
N GLY A 288 -1.25 19.21 4.49
CA GLY A 288 -1.21 20.69 4.51
C GLY A 288 -0.37 21.27 5.67
N ARG A 289 -0.24 22.60 5.77
CA ARG A 289 0.55 23.27 6.83
C ARG A 289 1.96 22.70 6.97
N ASN A 290 2.91 22.97 6.24
CA ASN A 290 4.28 22.43 6.25
C ASN A 290 4.40 20.96 5.81
N TYR A 291 3.27 20.27 5.61
CA TYR A 291 3.19 18.95 5.01
C TYR A 291 2.62 19.05 3.59
N ILE A 292 2.85 18.03 2.81
CA ILE A 292 2.37 17.97 1.43
C ILE A 292 0.83 18.00 1.38
N THR A 293 0.27 18.57 0.33
CA THR A 293 -1.17 18.58 0.05
C THR A 293 -1.57 17.32 -0.73
N TRP A 294 -2.87 17.00 -0.76
CA TRP A 294 -3.35 15.87 -1.58
C TRP A 294 -3.05 16.04 -3.07
N ASP A 295 -3.08 17.28 -3.60
CA ASP A 295 -2.70 17.54 -4.99
C ASP A 295 -1.23 17.22 -5.24
N GLN A 296 -0.36 17.51 -4.28
CA GLN A 296 1.06 17.18 -4.34
C GLN A 296 1.30 15.67 -4.21
N VAL A 297 0.56 14.97 -3.34
CA VAL A 297 0.62 13.50 -3.25
C VAL A 297 0.24 12.84 -4.58
N ARG A 298 -0.84 13.31 -5.21
CA ARG A 298 -1.25 12.82 -6.53
C ARG A 298 -0.20 13.10 -7.60
N THR A 299 0.43 14.28 -7.56
CA THR A 299 1.51 14.62 -8.48
C THR A 299 2.72 13.71 -8.29
N LEU A 300 3.15 13.46 -7.04
CA LEU A 300 4.21 12.48 -6.75
C LEU A 300 3.92 11.11 -7.40
N ALA A 301 2.70 10.59 -7.21
CA ALA A 301 2.30 9.32 -7.79
C ALA A 301 2.30 9.33 -9.33
N GLN A 302 1.80 10.42 -9.94
CA GLN A 302 1.80 10.61 -11.40
C GLN A 302 3.20 10.72 -11.99
N ASP A 303 4.14 11.30 -11.25
CA ASP A 303 5.55 11.41 -11.64
C ASP A 303 6.34 10.11 -11.37
N GLY A 304 5.66 9.02 -11.03
CA GLY A 304 6.25 7.69 -10.87
C GLY A 304 6.92 7.44 -9.52
N MET A 305 6.68 8.30 -8.53
CA MET A 305 7.11 8.07 -7.15
C MET A 305 6.16 7.07 -6.48
N GLN A 306 6.70 6.23 -5.61
CA GLN A 306 5.88 5.31 -4.83
C GLN A 306 5.35 5.99 -3.58
N ILE A 307 4.03 5.94 -3.39
CA ILE A 307 3.36 6.42 -2.18
C ILE A 307 3.09 5.25 -1.25
N SER A 308 3.40 5.44 0.01
CA SER A 308 3.31 4.42 1.06
C SER A 308 2.80 5.03 2.37
N SER A 309 2.34 4.19 3.28
CA SER A 309 1.71 4.65 4.52
C SER A 309 2.71 4.90 5.65
N HIS A 310 2.45 5.96 6.42
CA HIS A 310 3.13 6.28 7.68
C HIS A 310 2.13 6.59 8.79
N THR A 311 1.05 5.80 8.88
CA THR A 311 -0.08 5.99 9.79
C THR A 311 -0.94 7.23 9.51
N ILE A 312 -1.94 7.47 10.36
CA ILE A 312 -2.74 8.70 10.32
C ILE A 312 -2.08 9.79 11.15
N HIS A 313 -1.59 9.47 12.34
CA HIS A 313 -1.20 10.48 13.35
C HIS A 313 0.25 10.37 13.82
N HIS A 314 1.07 9.53 13.19
CA HIS A 314 2.46 9.31 13.58
C HIS A 314 2.60 8.85 15.05
N VAL A 315 1.74 7.95 15.49
CA VAL A 315 1.76 7.40 16.84
C VAL A 315 2.59 6.11 16.91
N ASN A 316 3.06 5.76 18.11
CA ASN A 316 3.54 4.39 18.37
C ASN A 316 2.37 3.43 18.17
N ILE A 317 2.45 2.56 17.15
CA ILE A 317 1.39 1.61 16.82
C ILE A 317 1.44 0.34 17.67
N GLY A 318 2.49 0.09 18.42
CA GLY A 318 2.55 -0.99 19.42
C GLY A 318 1.79 -0.64 20.69
N GLU A 319 1.86 0.64 21.10
CA GLU A 319 1.13 1.20 22.25
C GLU A 319 0.37 2.47 21.83
N PRO A 320 -0.67 2.35 20.98
CA PRO A 320 -1.39 3.53 20.52
C PRO A 320 -2.12 4.24 21.66
N PRO A 321 -2.23 5.58 21.60
CA PRO A 321 -3.01 6.33 22.58
C PRO A 321 -4.48 5.87 22.62
N ALA A 322 -5.15 6.01 23.76
CA ALA A 322 -6.51 5.50 23.98
C ALA A 322 -7.59 6.06 23.02
N TRP A 323 -7.29 7.11 22.25
CA TRP A 323 -8.22 7.69 21.26
C TRP A 323 -8.12 7.07 19.87
N THR A 324 -7.17 6.16 19.64
CA THR A 324 -7.01 5.43 18.37
C THR A 324 -6.63 3.96 18.63
N THR A 325 -6.51 3.17 17.59
CA THR A 325 -6.05 1.78 17.64
C THR A 325 -5.03 1.53 16.53
N THR A 326 -4.17 0.53 16.71
CA THR A 326 -3.22 0.09 15.68
C THR A 326 -3.92 -0.13 14.34
N GLN A 327 -4.98 -0.91 14.35
CA GLN A 327 -5.76 -1.22 13.14
C GLN A 327 -6.34 0.04 12.47
N ASN A 328 -6.85 1.00 13.26
CA ASN A 328 -7.35 2.26 12.70
C ASN A 328 -6.23 3.05 12.02
N GLU A 329 -5.06 3.16 12.67
CA GLU A 329 -3.90 3.85 12.11
C GLU A 329 -3.41 3.22 10.79
N LEU A 330 -3.44 1.90 10.70
CA LEU A 330 -3.00 1.15 9.51
C LEU A 330 -4.04 1.17 8.39
N LEU A 331 -5.27 0.73 8.66
CA LEU A 331 -6.31 0.58 7.63
C LEU A 331 -6.75 1.92 7.06
N GLN A 332 -7.02 2.92 7.91
CA GLN A 332 -7.55 4.19 7.42
C GLN A 332 -6.49 5.03 6.70
N SER A 333 -5.22 4.94 7.10
CA SER A 333 -4.15 5.61 6.35
C SER A 333 -3.98 5.00 4.96
N LYS A 334 -3.97 3.67 4.87
CA LYS A 334 -3.93 2.93 3.61
C LYS A 334 -5.11 3.31 2.71
N ALA A 335 -6.34 3.15 3.20
CA ALA A 335 -7.56 3.43 2.45
C ALA A 335 -7.61 4.89 1.97
N THR A 336 -7.19 5.84 2.82
CA THR A 336 -7.15 7.26 2.47
C THR A 336 -6.17 7.52 1.33
N LEU A 337 -4.95 6.97 1.41
CA LEU A 337 -3.95 7.12 0.34
C LEU A 337 -4.43 6.51 -0.97
N GLN A 338 -4.94 5.29 -0.92
CA GLN A 338 -5.48 4.58 -2.09
C GLN A 338 -6.58 5.38 -2.78
N ALA A 339 -7.51 5.93 -2.01
CA ALA A 339 -8.59 6.77 -2.53
C ALA A 339 -8.08 8.08 -3.16
N GLN A 340 -6.92 8.59 -2.72
CA GLN A 340 -6.35 9.84 -3.25
C GLN A 340 -5.51 9.65 -4.50
N ILE A 341 -4.78 8.54 -4.61
CA ILE A 341 -3.84 8.31 -5.71
C ILE A 341 -4.34 7.30 -6.74
N GLU A 342 -5.45 6.61 -6.46
CA GLU A 342 -6.04 5.55 -7.31
C GLU A 342 -5.02 4.44 -7.66
N GLN A 343 -4.14 4.12 -6.69
CA GLN A 343 -3.11 3.10 -6.83
C GLN A 343 -2.98 2.28 -5.54
N PRO A 344 -2.47 1.04 -5.60
CA PRO A 344 -2.24 0.22 -4.43
C PRO A 344 -1.25 0.86 -3.44
N VAL A 345 -1.61 0.85 -2.15
CA VAL A 345 -0.71 1.24 -1.05
C VAL A 345 -0.47 0.00 -0.18
N GLN A 346 0.66 -0.64 -0.38
CA GLN A 346 0.95 -1.97 0.16
C GLN A 346 2.20 -2.01 1.04
N TYR A 347 2.81 -0.86 1.25
CA TYR A 347 4.06 -0.70 1.98
C TYR A 347 3.89 0.28 3.11
N PHE A 348 4.64 0.06 4.18
CA PHE A 348 4.53 0.77 5.43
C PHE A 348 5.89 1.22 5.94
N CYS A 349 5.93 2.28 6.73
CA CYS A 349 7.06 2.68 7.53
C CYS A 349 6.59 2.93 8.98
N TYR A 350 7.34 2.41 9.94
CA TYR A 350 7.03 2.53 11.35
C TYR A 350 7.37 3.92 11.87
N PRO A 351 6.38 4.68 12.43
CA PRO A 351 6.67 5.94 13.11
C PRO A 351 7.70 5.77 14.21
N SER A 352 8.78 6.55 14.16
CA SER A 352 9.87 6.51 15.17
C SER A 352 10.48 5.13 15.38
N GLY A 353 10.29 4.19 14.45
CA GLY A 353 10.76 2.81 14.56
C GLY A 353 9.99 1.90 15.52
N GLU A 354 8.91 2.40 16.11
CA GLU A 354 8.09 1.60 17.03
C GLU A 354 7.16 0.63 16.27
N PRO A 355 6.95 -0.57 16.77
CA PRO A 355 7.21 -1.08 18.12
C PRO A 355 8.62 -1.69 18.36
N PHE A 356 9.58 -1.55 17.45
CA PHE A 356 10.83 -2.31 17.55
C PHE A 356 11.90 -1.67 18.45
N HIS A 357 11.71 -0.42 18.87
CA HIS A 357 12.69 0.26 19.71
C HIS A 357 12.41 0.04 21.20
N HIS A 358 11.16 0.11 21.64
CA HIS A 358 10.86 0.13 23.06
C HIS A 358 9.81 -0.89 23.50
N ASP A 359 8.93 -1.34 22.59
CA ASP A 359 7.80 -2.18 22.97
C ASP A 359 8.19 -3.66 23.15
N THR A 360 7.33 -4.42 23.80
CA THR A 360 7.57 -5.83 24.06
C THR A 360 7.45 -6.68 22.78
N VAL A 361 8.04 -7.87 22.79
CA VAL A 361 7.91 -8.83 21.69
C VAL A 361 6.44 -9.18 21.41
N ALA A 362 5.58 -9.19 22.42
CA ALA A 362 4.16 -9.46 22.25
C ALA A 362 3.46 -8.35 21.45
N GLU A 363 3.75 -7.09 21.74
CA GLU A 363 3.22 -5.94 21.00
C GLU A 363 3.76 -5.91 19.57
N GLN A 364 5.06 -6.19 19.38
CA GLN A 364 5.63 -6.34 18.04
C GLN A 364 4.90 -7.41 17.21
N GLN A 365 4.58 -8.57 17.80
CA GLN A 365 3.86 -9.64 17.10
C GLN A 365 2.42 -9.24 16.75
N ILE A 366 1.75 -8.46 17.59
CA ILE A 366 0.41 -7.94 17.29
C ILE A 366 0.49 -7.00 16.09
N VAL A 367 1.43 -6.05 16.08
CA VAL A 367 1.60 -5.10 14.98
C VAL A 367 1.96 -5.81 13.66
N LEU A 368 2.83 -6.82 13.71
CA LEU A 368 3.16 -7.63 12.53
C LEU A 368 1.95 -8.38 11.99
N ALA A 369 1.11 -8.93 12.89
CA ALA A 369 -0.12 -9.60 12.50
C ALA A 369 -1.14 -8.62 11.89
N ASP A 370 -1.26 -7.42 12.45
CA ASP A 370 -2.17 -6.38 11.94
C ASP A 370 -1.72 -5.89 10.56
N LEU A 371 -0.43 -5.60 10.34
CA LEU A 371 0.10 -5.24 9.02
C LEU A 371 -0.21 -6.31 7.97
N PHE A 372 0.01 -7.56 8.34
CA PHE A 372 -0.28 -8.70 7.47
C PHE A 372 -1.79 -8.80 7.17
N ASN A 373 -2.63 -8.71 8.19
CA ASN A 373 -4.09 -8.79 8.06
C ASN A 373 -4.68 -7.60 7.30
N ASP A 374 -4.04 -6.44 7.39
CA ASP A 374 -4.46 -5.22 6.70
C ASP A 374 -3.91 -5.11 5.25
N GLY A 375 -3.27 -6.19 4.76
CA GLY A 375 -2.82 -6.31 3.38
C GLY A 375 -1.58 -5.49 3.03
N TYR A 376 -0.79 -5.09 4.01
CA TYR A 376 0.57 -4.64 3.76
C TYR A 376 1.45 -5.84 3.44
N VAL A 377 2.43 -5.69 2.56
CA VAL A 377 3.32 -6.79 2.15
C VAL A 377 4.74 -6.64 2.65
N SER A 378 5.15 -5.43 2.96
CA SER A 378 6.39 -5.19 3.66
C SER A 378 6.40 -3.84 4.37
N ALA A 379 7.33 -3.70 5.34
CA ALA A 379 7.52 -2.46 6.08
C ALA A 379 9.00 -2.19 6.34
N THR A 380 9.35 -0.90 6.44
CA THR A 380 10.70 -0.43 6.71
C THR A 380 10.85 0.04 8.14
N LEU A 381 11.98 -0.30 8.75
CA LEU A 381 12.36 0.17 10.08
C LEU A 381 12.98 1.56 10.06
N ASP A 382 12.89 2.29 11.16
CA ASP A 382 13.81 3.38 11.46
C ASP A 382 15.10 2.80 12.08
N PRO A 383 16.30 3.02 11.51
CA PRO A 383 17.54 2.49 12.06
C PRO A 383 17.92 3.25 13.32
N PHE A 384 17.95 2.56 14.46
CA PHE A 384 18.29 3.18 15.74
C PHE A 384 19.80 3.25 16.00
N SER A 385 20.53 2.16 15.79
CA SER A 385 21.93 2.08 16.18
C SER A 385 22.89 1.43 15.18
N TYR A 386 22.38 0.83 14.12
CA TYR A 386 23.23 0.25 13.08
C TYR A 386 22.53 0.30 11.71
N PHE A 387 23.33 0.32 10.68
CA PHE A 387 22.86 0.34 9.31
C PHE A 387 22.98 -1.07 8.72
N SER A 388 21.99 -1.44 7.90
CA SER A 388 22.04 -2.67 7.12
C SER A 388 21.44 -2.42 5.75
N ALA A 389 22.03 -3.06 4.75
CA ALA A 389 21.49 -3.10 3.40
C ALA A 389 21.01 -4.51 3.02
N ILE A 390 20.99 -5.46 3.96
CA ILE A 390 20.48 -6.81 3.73
C ILE A 390 18.96 -6.78 3.88
N GLN A 391 18.28 -6.97 2.77
CA GLN A 391 16.82 -7.14 2.74
C GLN A 391 16.51 -8.63 2.72
N ASP A 392 15.75 -9.08 3.71
CA ASP A 392 15.48 -10.51 3.94
C ASP A 392 14.00 -10.82 3.66
N ALA A 393 13.74 -11.71 2.73
CA ALA A 393 12.38 -12.16 2.41
C ALA A 393 11.68 -12.83 3.61
N GLN A 394 12.43 -13.34 4.58
CA GLN A 394 11.86 -13.96 5.78
C GLN A 394 11.38 -12.95 6.84
N THR A 395 11.81 -11.69 6.71
CA THR A 395 11.41 -10.59 7.61
C THR A 395 10.90 -9.37 6.83
N PRO A 396 9.87 -9.51 6.00
CA PRO A 396 9.42 -8.47 5.07
C PRO A 396 8.93 -7.20 5.77
N TYR A 397 8.46 -7.33 7.00
CA TYR A 397 7.98 -6.18 7.80
C TYR A 397 9.09 -5.55 8.66
N GLN A 398 10.34 -5.91 8.44
CA GLN A 398 11.49 -5.40 9.20
C GLN A 398 12.66 -5.07 8.26
N LEU A 399 12.37 -4.42 7.13
CA LEU A 399 13.40 -4.05 6.17
C LEU A 399 14.25 -2.91 6.72
N PRO A 400 15.58 -3.14 6.91
CA PRO A 400 16.46 -2.14 7.48
C PRO A 400 16.76 -1.02 6.50
N ARG A 401 17.02 0.18 7.05
CA ARG A 401 17.38 1.37 6.29
C ARG A 401 18.71 1.98 6.75
N ILE A 402 19.20 2.91 5.96
CA ILE A 402 20.36 3.76 6.25
C ILE A 402 19.85 5.18 6.45
N ARG A 403 19.97 5.71 7.67
CA ARG A 403 19.58 7.09 7.95
C ARG A 403 20.57 8.07 7.31
N VAL A 404 20.06 9.08 6.66
CA VAL A 404 20.83 10.22 6.17
C VAL A 404 20.58 11.40 7.11
N SER A 405 21.64 11.92 7.71
CA SER A 405 21.53 12.93 8.75
C SER A 405 21.92 14.33 8.24
N GLY A 406 21.32 15.35 8.84
CA GLY A 406 21.71 16.74 8.59
C GLY A 406 23.17 17.00 8.95
N GLY A 407 23.85 17.78 8.12
CA GLY A 407 25.28 18.10 8.27
C GLY A 407 26.23 16.94 7.91
N GLU A 408 25.71 15.84 7.39
CA GLU A 408 26.52 14.74 6.89
C GLU A 408 27.23 15.15 5.59
N THR A 409 28.55 14.96 5.56
CA THR A 409 29.33 15.26 4.36
C THR A 409 29.14 14.19 3.30
N LEU A 410 29.40 14.50 2.03
CA LEU A 410 29.36 13.51 0.95
C LEU A 410 30.31 12.34 1.18
N ASP A 411 31.49 12.60 1.75
CA ASP A 411 32.46 11.53 2.08
C ASP A 411 31.93 10.61 3.19
N SER A 412 31.22 11.17 4.19
CA SER A 412 30.55 10.39 5.23
C SER A 412 29.43 9.53 4.64
N PHE A 413 28.56 10.12 3.84
CA PHE A 413 27.48 9.42 3.14
C PHE A 413 28.02 8.25 2.30
N ALA A 414 29.05 8.49 1.49
CA ALA A 414 29.70 7.46 0.69
C ALA A 414 30.36 6.38 1.57
N GLY A 415 31.05 6.79 2.62
CA GLY A 415 31.70 5.87 3.56
C GLY A 415 30.73 4.97 4.32
N ILE A 416 29.58 5.50 4.76
CA ILE A 416 28.52 4.73 5.41
C ILE A 416 27.94 3.70 4.44
N LEU A 417 27.65 4.10 3.21
CA LEU A 417 27.14 3.18 2.20
C LEU A 417 28.15 2.05 1.90
N ASP A 418 29.40 2.40 1.63
CA ASP A 418 30.45 1.42 1.33
C ASP A 418 30.66 0.45 2.49
N PHE A 419 30.72 0.95 3.74
CA PHE A 419 30.83 0.13 4.94
C PHE A 419 29.63 -0.82 5.07
N THR A 420 28.42 -0.31 4.89
CA THR A 420 27.18 -1.09 5.02
C THR A 420 27.09 -2.20 3.95
N LEU A 421 27.48 -1.89 2.72
CA LEU A 421 27.52 -2.88 1.64
C LEU A 421 28.60 -3.95 1.87
N GLN A 422 29.79 -3.57 2.31
CA GLN A 422 30.85 -4.52 2.63
C GLN A 422 30.47 -5.45 3.79
N ALA A 423 29.91 -4.89 4.86
CA ALA A 423 29.45 -5.67 6.00
C ALA A 423 28.28 -6.62 5.60
N GLY A 424 27.37 -6.16 4.73
CA GLY A 424 26.30 -6.98 4.18
C GLY A 424 26.82 -8.10 3.29
N ALA A 425 27.73 -7.81 2.39
CA ALA A 425 28.32 -8.82 1.49
C ALA A 425 29.03 -9.94 2.28
N GLN A 426 29.77 -9.59 3.34
CA GLN A 426 30.41 -10.59 4.21
C GLN A 426 29.40 -11.53 4.89
N LYS A 427 28.22 -11.02 5.30
CA LYS A 427 27.18 -11.83 5.94
C LYS A 427 26.40 -12.72 4.95
N LEU A 428 26.39 -12.39 3.65
CA LEU A 428 25.72 -13.19 2.64
C LEU A 428 26.56 -14.36 2.11
N VAL A 429 27.84 -14.37 2.37
CA VAL A 429 28.80 -15.42 1.92
C VAL A 429 28.89 -16.58 2.94
N ILE A 430 28.33 -16.42 4.14
CA ILE A 430 28.31 -17.45 5.18
C ILE A 430 27.02 -18.26 5.09
#